data_584c558c01e854bb2e1805825b183493
#
_entry.id   584c558c01e854bb2e1805825b183493
#
_cell.length_a   1.000
_cell.length_b   1.000
_cell.length_c   1.000
_cell.angle_alpha   90.00
_cell.angle_beta   90.00
_cell.angle_gamma   90.00
#
_symmetry.space_group_name_H-M   'P 1'
#
loop_
_entity.id
_entity.type
_entity.pdbx_description
1 polymer ?
#
loop_
_entity_poly.entity_id
_entity_poly.type
_entity_poly.pdbx_seq_one_letter_code
_entity_poly.pdbx_strand_id
1 'polypeptide(L)'
;MLIKERMSKPAITAPPEMPIQDALNLMRKKGIRRLPVVDKRSKLIGIVSDRDLLHASPSDATSLSVWELNYLLSKVTLKDVMSVPVITVSPDIPVQEAARIMVEKKIGGLPVLQDGKLVGIIPETDLFKVLLEVLEG
;
A
#
# COMPACT_ATOMS: atom_id res chain seq x y z
N MET A 1 20.01 -12.37 2.23
CA MET A 1 19.14 -11.48 3.02
C MET A 1 17.70 -11.76 2.63
N LEU A 2 16.89 -12.15 3.61
CA LEU A 2 15.50 -12.52 3.39
C LEU A 2 14.57 -11.33 3.62
N ILE A 3 13.39 -11.38 2.99
CA ILE A 3 12.39 -10.32 3.12
C ILE A 3 12.04 -10.04 4.58
N LYS A 4 11.86 -11.10 5.40
CA LYS A 4 11.52 -10.93 6.83
C LYS A 4 12.54 -10.12 7.62
N GLU A 5 13.78 -10.06 7.15
CA GLU A 5 14.83 -9.29 7.81
C GLU A 5 14.76 -7.81 7.48
N ARG A 6 14.00 -7.44 6.46
CA ARG A 6 13.98 -6.07 5.92
C ARG A 6 12.60 -5.46 5.81
N MET A 7 11.54 -6.25 5.83
CA MET A 7 10.18 -5.73 5.71
C MET A 7 9.82 -4.79 6.86
N SER A 8 8.89 -3.88 6.58
CA SER A 8 8.29 -3.05 7.62
C SER A 8 7.17 -3.83 8.29
N LYS A 9 7.14 -3.83 9.62
CA LYS A 9 6.15 -4.57 10.40
C LYS A 9 5.85 -3.85 11.72
N PRO A 10 4.60 -3.96 12.22
CA PRO A 10 3.47 -4.60 11.56
C PRO A 10 3.03 -3.81 10.33
N ALA A 11 2.32 -4.46 9.40
CA ALA A 11 1.71 -3.77 8.29
C ALA A 11 0.55 -2.91 8.80
N ILE A 12 0.51 -1.66 8.37
CA ILE A 12 -0.63 -0.77 8.66
C ILE A 12 -1.69 -1.08 7.61
N THR A 13 -2.91 -1.38 8.04
CA THR A 13 -3.99 -1.82 7.17
C THR A 13 -5.22 -0.94 7.30
N ALA A 14 -6.15 -1.09 6.38
CA ALA A 14 -7.42 -0.38 6.42
C ALA A 14 -8.55 -1.29 5.93
N PRO A 15 -9.79 -1.04 6.40
CA PRO A 15 -10.95 -1.77 5.91
C PRO A 15 -11.38 -1.24 4.53
N PRO A 16 -12.09 -2.06 3.73
CA PRO A 16 -12.53 -1.64 2.39
C PRO A 16 -13.53 -0.49 2.40
N GLU A 17 -14.23 -0.28 3.51
CA GLU A 17 -15.24 0.79 3.64
C GLU A 17 -14.63 2.14 3.98
N MET A 18 -13.33 2.22 4.26
CA MET A 18 -12.68 3.49 4.61
C MET A 18 -12.78 4.49 3.45
N PRO A 19 -13.25 5.71 3.70
CA PRO A 19 -13.24 6.75 2.66
C PRO A 19 -11.81 7.09 2.23
N ILE A 20 -11.64 7.45 0.96
CA ILE A 20 -10.30 7.73 0.43
C ILE A 20 -9.58 8.86 1.16
N GLN A 21 -10.32 9.87 1.62
CA GLN A 21 -9.71 10.98 2.36
C GLN A 21 -9.11 10.51 3.68
N ASP A 22 -9.82 9.62 4.38
CA ASP A 22 -9.33 9.05 5.64
C ASP A 22 -8.08 8.21 5.40
N ALA A 23 -8.04 7.47 4.30
CA ALA A 23 -6.87 6.68 3.94
C ALA A 23 -5.67 7.56 3.61
N LEU A 24 -5.88 8.66 2.88
CA LEU A 24 -4.80 9.63 2.61
C LEU A 24 -4.25 10.24 3.91
N ASN A 25 -5.14 10.59 4.83
CA ASN A 25 -4.75 11.14 6.12
C ASN A 25 -3.95 10.12 6.93
N LEU A 26 -4.38 8.85 6.92
CA LEU A 26 -3.68 7.76 7.60
C LEU A 26 -2.28 7.56 7.01
N MET A 27 -2.16 7.52 5.69
CA MET A 27 -0.88 7.38 5.00
C MET A 27 0.08 8.52 5.34
N ARG A 28 -0.44 9.76 5.34
CA ARG A 28 0.36 10.94 5.67
C ARG A 28 0.83 10.90 7.12
N LYS A 29 -0.08 10.56 8.03
CA LYS A 29 0.23 10.47 9.46
C LYS A 29 1.30 9.41 9.74
N LYS A 30 1.24 8.29 9.06
CA LYS A 30 2.16 7.16 9.27
C LYS A 30 3.39 7.21 8.36
N GLY A 31 3.46 8.17 7.43
CA GLY A 31 4.59 8.28 6.51
C GLY A 31 4.71 7.11 5.54
N ILE A 32 3.59 6.56 5.12
CA ILE A 32 3.55 5.40 4.21
C ILE A 32 2.84 5.79 2.92
N ARG A 33 3.15 5.08 1.83
CA ARG A 33 2.59 5.34 0.51
C ARG A 33 1.69 4.23 0.00
N ARG A 34 1.60 3.12 0.73
CA ARG A 34 0.77 1.99 0.34
C ARG A 34 0.05 1.47 1.56
N LEU A 35 -1.17 1.02 1.32
CA LEU A 35 -2.06 0.59 2.39
C LEU A 35 -2.74 -0.70 1.97
N PRO A 36 -2.35 -1.83 2.58
CA PRO A 36 -3.07 -3.08 2.36
C PRO A 36 -4.49 -2.97 2.92
N VAL A 37 -5.45 -3.48 2.15
CA VAL A 37 -6.86 -3.49 2.53
C VAL A 37 -7.22 -4.89 2.99
N VAL A 38 -7.77 -4.99 4.19
CA VAL A 38 -8.15 -6.27 4.80
C VAL A 38 -9.62 -6.28 5.15
N ASP A 39 -10.22 -7.48 5.13
CA ASP A 39 -11.61 -7.66 5.52
C ASP A 39 -11.75 -7.81 7.04
N LYS A 40 -12.97 -8.11 7.51
CA LYS A 40 -13.27 -8.26 8.94
C LYS A 40 -12.49 -9.40 9.60
N ARG A 41 -12.01 -10.35 8.80
CA ARG A 41 -11.22 -11.49 9.27
C ARG A 41 -9.72 -11.24 9.13
N SER A 42 -9.34 -10.00 8.85
CA SER A 42 -7.94 -9.59 8.64
C SER A 42 -7.30 -10.25 7.41
N LYS A 43 -8.14 -10.71 6.47
CA LYS A 43 -7.65 -11.28 5.22
C LYS A 43 -7.36 -10.17 4.23
N LEU A 44 -6.20 -10.23 3.58
CA LEU A 44 -5.81 -9.27 2.55
C LEU A 44 -6.72 -9.41 1.33
N ILE A 45 -7.41 -8.33 0.95
CA ILE A 45 -8.34 -8.32 -0.17
C ILE A 45 -7.97 -7.31 -1.26
N GLY A 46 -7.07 -6.39 -0.99
CA GLY A 46 -6.65 -5.40 -1.97
C GLY A 46 -5.49 -4.58 -1.45
N ILE A 47 -5.01 -3.67 -2.28
CA ILE A 47 -3.98 -2.71 -1.89
C ILE A 47 -4.24 -1.39 -2.62
N VAL A 48 -3.94 -0.29 -1.95
CA VAL A 48 -4.00 1.05 -2.56
C VAL A 48 -2.68 1.76 -2.34
N SER A 49 -2.33 2.63 -3.30
CA SER A 49 -1.22 3.56 -3.14
C SER A 49 -1.77 4.98 -2.96
N ASP A 50 -0.92 5.89 -2.47
CA ASP A 50 -1.27 7.31 -2.39
C ASP A 50 -1.65 7.86 -3.76
N ARG A 51 -0.95 7.44 -4.82
CA ARG A 51 -1.26 7.84 -6.19
C ARG A 51 -2.64 7.39 -6.63
N ASP A 52 -3.02 6.15 -6.32
CA ASP A 52 -4.35 5.63 -6.65
C ASP A 52 -5.43 6.48 -6.02
N LEU A 53 -5.24 6.88 -4.76
CA LEU A 53 -6.21 7.70 -4.03
C LEU A 53 -6.28 9.11 -4.57
N LEU A 54 -5.14 9.70 -4.93
CA LEU A 54 -5.10 11.04 -5.50
C LEU A 54 -5.75 11.07 -6.89
N HIS A 55 -5.57 10.02 -7.70
CA HIS A 55 -6.22 9.93 -9.01
C HIS A 55 -7.73 9.73 -8.90
N ALA A 56 -8.21 9.13 -7.82
CA ALA A 56 -9.63 8.93 -7.59
C ALA A 56 -10.31 10.15 -6.98
N SER A 57 -9.53 11.13 -6.51
CA SER A 57 -10.06 12.35 -5.92
C SER A 57 -10.47 13.34 -7.01
N PRO A 58 -11.53 14.15 -6.80
CA PRO A 58 -11.88 15.21 -7.74
C PRO A 58 -10.73 16.22 -7.89
N SER A 59 -10.50 16.71 -9.10
CA SER A 59 -9.46 17.72 -9.34
C SER A 59 -9.92 19.09 -8.84
N ASP A 60 -8.94 19.95 -8.54
CA ASP A 60 -9.20 21.34 -8.15
C ASP A 60 -9.88 22.15 -9.26
N ALA A 61 -9.85 21.65 -10.49
CA ALA A 61 -10.46 22.30 -11.64
C ALA A 61 -11.97 22.07 -11.76
N THR A 62 -12.57 21.32 -10.83
CA THR A 62 -14.01 21.08 -10.88
C THR A 62 -14.78 22.34 -10.49
N SER A 63 -16.01 22.43 -11.00
CA SER A 63 -16.92 23.51 -10.63
C SER A 63 -17.70 23.22 -9.34
N LEU A 64 -17.38 22.11 -8.67
CA LEU A 64 -18.09 21.69 -7.48
C LEU A 64 -17.72 22.56 -6.28
N SER A 65 -18.70 22.80 -5.40
CA SER A 65 -18.47 23.49 -4.12
C SER A 65 -17.68 22.57 -3.18
N VAL A 66 -17.10 23.16 -2.13
CA VAL A 66 -16.40 22.39 -1.09
C VAL A 66 -17.32 21.34 -0.47
N TRP A 67 -18.59 21.68 -0.25
CA TRP A 67 -19.57 20.75 0.30
C TRP A 67 -19.81 19.56 -0.62
N GLU A 68 -19.96 19.83 -1.93
CA GLU A 68 -20.16 18.78 -2.92
C GLU A 68 -18.93 17.87 -3.02
N LEU A 69 -17.73 18.45 -3.00
CA LEU A 69 -16.47 17.69 -3.01
C LEU A 69 -16.39 16.79 -1.81
N ASN A 70 -16.65 17.33 -0.61
CA ASN A 70 -16.61 16.53 0.62
C ASN A 70 -17.64 15.41 0.60
N TYR A 71 -18.83 15.67 0.07
CA TYR A 71 -19.87 14.66 -0.07
C TYR A 71 -19.42 13.52 -0.98
N LEU A 72 -18.86 13.85 -2.14
CA LEU A 72 -18.38 12.85 -3.09
C LEU A 72 -17.21 12.06 -2.51
N LEU A 73 -16.26 12.74 -1.86
CA LEU A 73 -15.11 12.08 -1.24
C LEU A 73 -15.53 11.12 -0.14
N SER A 74 -16.62 11.42 0.58
CA SER A 74 -17.14 10.51 1.60
C SER A 74 -17.82 9.28 1.04
N LYS A 75 -18.21 9.30 -0.24
CA LYS A 75 -18.89 8.17 -0.90
C LYS A 75 -17.92 7.22 -1.58
N VAL A 76 -16.72 7.67 -1.93
CA VAL A 76 -15.72 6.82 -2.57
C VAL A 76 -14.87 6.16 -1.48
N THR A 77 -14.85 4.84 -1.49
CA THR A 77 -14.12 4.06 -0.48
C THR A 77 -12.96 3.30 -1.12
N LEU A 78 -12.13 2.71 -0.27
CA LEU A 78 -10.99 1.91 -0.74
C LEU A 78 -11.42 0.76 -1.63
N LYS A 79 -12.57 0.14 -1.33
CA LYS A 79 -13.12 -0.94 -2.16
C LYS A 79 -13.28 -0.50 -3.62
N ASP A 80 -13.65 0.76 -3.85
CA ASP A 80 -13.90 1.27 -5.20
C ASP A 80 -12.61 1.48 -6.00
N VAL A 81 -11.47 1.67 -5.33
CA VAL A 81 -10.23 2.07 -6.00
C VAL A 81 -9.07 1.10 -5.79
N MET A 82 -9.19 0.13 -4.89
CA MET A 82 -8.11 -0.80 -4.62
C MET A 82 -7.78 -1.71 -5.80
N SER A 83 -6.52 -2.09 -5.90
CA SER A 83 -6.06 -3.05 -6.91
C SER A 83 -6.27 -4.48 -6.43
N VAL A 84 -6.80 -5.32 -7.29
CA VAL A 84 -6.97 -6.76 -7.09
C VAL A 84 -6.67 -7.48 -8.39
N PRO A 85 -6.10 -8.72 -8.36
CA PRO A 85 -5.55 -9.41 -7.19
C PRO A 85 -4.29 -8.71 -6.68
N VAL A 86 -3.94 -8.96 -5.42
CA VAL A 86 -2.74 -8.39 -4.80
C VAL A 86 -1.56 -9.32 -5.06
N ILE A 87 -0.45 -8.76 -5.54
CA ILE A 87 0.80 -9.49 -5.68
C ILE A 87 1.48 -9.50 -4.31
N THR A 88 1.74 -10.69 -3.78
CA THR A 88 2.31 -10.85 -2.45
C THR A 88 3.58 -11.69 -2.50
N VAL A 89 4.36 -11.65 -1.43
CA VAL A 89 5.58 -12.44 -1.30
C VAL A 89 5.61 -13.13 0.05
N SER A 90 6.42 -14.19 0.15
CA SER A 90 6.69 -14.89 1.41
C SER A 90 7.82 -14.17 2.15
N PRO A 91 7.81 -14.19 3.50
CA PRO A 91 8.91 -13.61 4.27
C PRO A 91 10.23 -14.38 4.11
N ASP A 92 10.18 -15.60 3.63
CA ASP A 92 11.35 -16.49 3.57
C ASP A 92 12.09 -16.47 2.24
N ILE A 93 11.68 -15.62 1.29
CA ILE A 93 12.40 -15.48 0.02
C ILE A 93 13.42 -14.33 0.09
N PRO A 94 14.46 -14.35 -0.77
CA PRO A 94 15.45 -13.29 -0.79
C PRO A 94 14.88 -11.94 -1.21
N VAL A 95 15.45 -10.86 -0.69
CA VAL A 95 15.03 -9.49 -1.05
C VAL A 95 15.18 -9.21 -2.56
N GLN A 96 16.13 -9.87 -3.23
CA GLN A 96 16.30 -9.74 -4.68
C GLN A 96 15.04 -10.15 -5.45
N GLU A 97 14.31 -11.16 -4.96
CA GLU A 97 13.07 -11.58 -5.61
C GLU A 97 12.00 -10.51 -5.50
N ALA A 98 11.89 -9.84 -4.35
CA ALA A 98 10.99 -8.71 -4.21
C ALA A 98 11.36 -7.59 -5.18
N ALA A 99 12.64 -7.27 -5.27
CA ALA A 99 13.12 -6.24 -6.20
C ALA A 99 12.79 -6.61 -7.66
N ARG A 100 13.00 -7.87 -8.03
CA ARG A 100 12.70 -8.36 -9.39
C ARG A 100 11.22 -8.21 -9.72
N ILE A 101 10.34 -8.60 -8.80
CA ILE A 101 8.90 -8.47 -8.97
C ILE A 101 8.51 -7.00 -9.14
N MET A 102 9.06 -6.12 -8.32
CA MET A 102 8.77 -4.68 -8.39
C MET A 102 9.17 -4.09 -9.74
N VAL A 103 10.33 -4.49 -10.26
CA VAL A 103 10.80 -4.03 -11.56
C VAL A 103 9.92 -4.56 -12.69
N GLU A 104 9.64 -5.87 -12.68
CA GLU A 104 8.86 -6.52 -13.74
C GLU A 104 7.40 -6.07 -13.75
N LYS A 105 6.80 -5.93 -12.58
CA LYS A 105 5.39 -5.57 -12.45
C LYS A 105 5.17 -4.06 -12.31
N LYS A 106 6.25 -3.27 -12.21
CA LYS A 106 6.20 -1.80 -12.07
C LYS A 106 5.37 -1.36 -10.86
N ILE A 107 5.62 -2.01 -9.74
CA ILE A 107 4.97 -1.71 -8.46
C ILE A 107 6.03 -1.40 -7.42
N GLY A 108 5.70 -0.57 -6.45
CA GLY A 108 6.67 -0.06 -5.48
C GLY A 108 6.52 -0.61 -4.07
N GLY A 109 5.80 -1.70 -3.90
CA GLY A 109 5.66 -2.34 -2.60
C GLY A 109 4.88 -3.63 -2.70
N LEU A 110 5.18 -4.57 -1.81
CA LEU A 110 4.57 -5.89 -1.80
C LEU A 110 4.14 -6.26 -0.38
N PRO A 111 2.87 -6.61 -0.17
CA PRO A 111 2.48 -7.23 1.10
C PRO A 111 3.17 -8.57 1.28
N VAL A 112 3.53 -8.87 2.52
CA VAL A 112 4.22 -10.10 2.89
C VAL A 112 3.24 -10.99 3.64
N LEU A 113 2.97 -12.18 3.09
CA LEU A 113 2.05 -13.15 3.68
C LEU A 113 2.81 -14.38 4.16
N GLN A 114 2.46 -14.85 5.36
CA GLN A 114 2.93 -16.11 5.90
C GLN A 114 1.72 -16.93 6.32
N ASP A 115 1.56 -18.10 5.71
CA ASP A 115 0.42 -19.00 5.99
C ASP A 115 -0.93 -18.27 5.84
N GLY A 116 -1.03 -17.44 4.81
CA GLY A 116 -2.25 -16.68 4.52
C GLY A 116 -2.45 -15.43 5.36
N LYS A 117 -1.53 -15.13 6.29
CA LYS A 117 -1.63 -13.98 7.19
C LYS A 117 -0.68 -12.88 6.76
N LEU A 118 -1.15 -11.65 6.78
CA LEU A 118 -0.33 -10.47 6.50
C LEU A 118 0.61 -10.22 7.67
N VAL A 119 1.92 -10.37 7.44
CA VAL A 119 2.94 -10.21 8.50
C VAL A 119 3.77 -8.95 8.33
N GLY A 120 3.69 -8.29 7.18
CA GLY A 120 4.42 -7.06 6.95
C GLY A 120 4.20 -6.55 5.54
N ILE A 121 4.94 -5.53 5.20
CA ILE A 121 4.97 -4.98 3.84
C ILE A 121 6.42 -4.67 3.51
N ILE A 122 6.82 -4.89 2.27
CA ILE A 122 8.15 -4.49 1.81
C ILE A 122 7.99 -3.44 0.71
N PRO A 123 8.11 -2.15 1.06
CA PRO A 123 8.09 -1.08 0.09
C PRO A 123 9.46 -0.93 -0.58
N GLU A 124 9.50 -0.26 -1.72
CA GLU A 124 10.76 -0.02 -2.44
C GLU A 124 11.79 0.73 -1.60
N THR A 125 11.35 1.57 -0.66
CA THR A 125 12.27 2.29 0.23
C THR A 125 13.07 1.36 1.11
N ASP A 126 12.49 0.23 1.53
CA ASP A 126 13.25 -0.77 2.30
C ASP A 126 14.33 -1.42 1.44
N LEU A 127 14.06 -1.62 0.15
CA LEU A 127 15.06 -2.14 -0.79
C LEU A 127 16.15 -1.12 -1.08
N PHE A 128 15.80 0.17 -1.16
CA PHE A 128 16.80 1.23 -1.33
C PHE A 128 17.74 1.30 -0.12
N LYS A 129 17.23 1.05 1.08
CA LYS A 129 18.07 0.98 2.28
C LYS A 129 19.06 -0.18 2.19
N VAL A 130 18.61 -1.33 1.70
CA VAL A 130 19.49 -2.48 1.44
C VAL A 130 20.57 -2.11 0.43
N LEU A 131 20.17 -1.46 -0.65
CA LEU A 131 21.10 -1.02 -1.71
C LEU A 131 22.19 -0.09 -1.15
N LEU A 132 21.78 0.89 -0.34
CA LEU A 132 22.74 1.82 0.29
C LEU A 132 23.71 1.08 1.21
N GLU A 133 23.24 0.13 2.01
CA GLU A 133 24.10 -0.67 2.87
C GLU A 133 25.14 -1.46 2.07
N VAL A 134 24.72 -2.08 0.97
CA VAL A 134 25.60 -2.87 0.12
C VAL A 134 26.64 -1.98 -0.57
N LEU A 135 26.23 -0.80 -1.06
CA LEU A 135 27.13 0.11 -1.78
C LEU A 135 28.07 0.89 -0.85
N GLU A 136 27.63 1.20 0.36
CA GLU A 136 28.40 1.99 1.33
C GLU A 136 29.20 1.11 2.29
N GLY A 137 28.79 -0.13 2.46
CA GLY A 137 29.39 -1.07 3.38
C GLY A 137 30.58 -1.77 2.84
#